data_729ab43c76432a3a899de9c6da127912
#
_entry.id   729ab43c76432a3a899de9c6da127912
#
_cell.length_a   1.000
_cell.length_b   1.000
_cell.length_c   1.000
_cell.angle_alpha   90.00
_cell.angle_beta   90.00
_cell.angle_gamma   90.00
#
_symmetry.space_group_name_H-M   'P 1'
#
loop_
_entity.id
_entity.type
_entity.pdbx_description
1 polymer ?
#
loop_
_entity_poly.entity_id
_entity_poly.type
_entity_poly.pdbx_seq_one_letter_code
_entity_poly.pdbx_strand_id
1 'polypeptide(L)'
;MTRRLSTFQTRSKFAIAACITSTLFAASVARSAEPLNIVMLTHGAATNAFWQAVKKGFDDACTRVQAHCQMVFTQTDGSIEQQSANFQAAVARKPDAILTTIVDDNALTPMINDARAKHIIVIAYNVDQSGGATGAAKRQAFIGQNFVPAGRSLAHQLTSQFPKDGPIRVLIGVSAPGQNWAEQRAKGVMEGLDEWKRANPARTVVIDRIDSGTDLSVTGERVGAYLTAHPDTTAYFDMGFFHAAVARTLKDRNVPPGKVLLAGFDIVPQVLQMMKAGYIQAEVDQQPYAQGFMPVMQVYLAKSFGLAPTDINTGNSLVMPAQADSVIALSQQGLR
;
A
#
# COMPACT_ATOMS: atom_id res chain seq x y z
N MET A 1 -66.24 -95.82 11.37
CA MET A 1 -64.94 -96.21 10.81
C MET A 1 -63.99 -95.06 11.10
N THR A 2 -63.11 -95.27 11.98
CA THR A 2 -62.15 -94.36 12.66
C THR A 2 -60.91 -94.13 11.83
N ARG A 3 -60.43 -92.92 11.77
CA ARG A 3 -58.98 -92.67 11.63
C ARG A 3 -58.59 -91.39 12.35
N ARG A 4 -57.73 -91.54 13.30
CA ARG A 4 -57.01 -90.51 14.03
C ARG A 4 -55.94 -89.85 13.11
N LEU A 5 -55.80 -88.56 13.20
CA LEU A 5 -54.60 -87.86 12.69
C LEU A 5 -53.96 -87.12 13.84
N SER A 6 -52.70 -87.46 14.10
CA SER A 6 -51.81 -86.90 15.10
C SER A 6 -51.28 -85.55 14.66
N THR A 7 -51.36 -84.63 15.60
CA THR A 7 -50.72 -83.27 15.49
C THR A 7 -49.27 -83.35 15.76
N PHE A 8 -48.44 -82.92 14.80
CA PHE A 8 -47.01 -82.68 14.98
C PHE A 8 -46.85 -81.23 15.29
N GLN A 9 -46.41 -80.92 16.52
CA GLN A 9 -45.95 -79.57 16.89
C GLN A 9 -44.49 -79.43 16.54
N THR A 10 -44.18 -78.62 15.53
CA THR A 10 -42.85 -78.20 15.23
C THR A 10 -42.56 -76.86 15.98
N ARG A 11 -41.75 -76.92 17.00
CA ARG A 11 -41.20 -75.71 17.68
C ARG A 11 -40.11 -75.07 16.80
N SER A 12 -40.44 -73.98 16.13
CA SER A 12 -39.46 -73.12 15.47
C SER A 12 -38.71 -72.25 16.50
N LYS A 13 -37.41 -72.45 16.65
CA LYS A 13 -36.53 -71.61 17.45
C LYS A 13 -36.11 -70.45 16.57
N PHE A 14 -36.68 -69.28 16.78
CA PHE A 14 -36.16 -68.04 16.20
C PHE A 14 -34.88 -67.64 16.97
N ALA A 15 -33.72 -67.78 16.34
CA ALA A 15 -32.48 -67.19 16.78
C ALA A 15 -32.46 -65.75 16.29
N ILE A 16 -32.60 -64.80 17.19
CA ILE A 16 -32.40 -63.37 16.91
C ILE A 16 -30.89 -63.12 16.91
N ALA A 17 -30.30 -63.01 15.72
CA ALA A 17 -28.92 -62.50 15.57
C ALA A 17 -28.95 -60.97 15.68
N ALA A 18 -28.52 -60.43 16.81
CA ALA A 18 -28.30 -59.02 17.00
C ALA A 18 -27.00 -58.62 16.28
N CYS A 19 -27.11 -58.06 15.06
CA CYS A 19 -26.00 -57.35 14.39
C CYS A 19 -25.74 -56.03 15.10
N ILE A 20 -24.75 -56.00 15.97
CA ILE A 20 -24.19 -54.77 16.53
C ILE A 20 -23.28 -54.19 15.42
N THR A 21 -23.83 -53.30 14.59
CA THR A 21 -23.04 -52.45 13.69
C THR A 21 -22.37 -51.36 14.54
N SER A 22 -21.13 -51.61 14.94
CA SER A 22 -20.25 -50.57 15.54
C SER A 22 -19.90 -49.57 14.45
N THR A 23 -20.66 -48.49 14.35
CA THR A 23 -20.26 -47.26 13.60
C THR A 23 -19.10 -46.65 14.33
N LEU A 24 -17.87 -46.93 13.87
CA LEU A 24 -16.68 -46.14 14.18
C LEU A 24 -16.89 -44.73 13.60
N PHE A 25 -17.42 -43.83 14.41
CA PHE A 25 -17.26 -42.42 14.17
C PHE A 25 -15.75 -42.13 14.28
N ALA A 26 -15.07 -42.16 13.13
CA ALA A 26 -13.75 -41.55 13.03
C ALA A 26 -13.97 -40.06 13.30
N ALA A 27 -13.79 -39.64 14.56
CA ALA A 27 -13.62 -38.24 14.90
C ALA A 27 -12.42 -37.76 14.08
N SER A 28 -12.68 -37.10 12.96
CA SER A 28 -11.68 -36.32 12.26
C SER A 28 -11.20 -35.30 13.28
N VAL A 29 -10.07 -35.60 13.93
CA VAL A 29 -9.34 -34.61 14.71
C VAL A 29 -9.04 -33.51 13.71
N ALA A 30 -9.80 -32.42 13.81
CA ALA A 30 -9.51 -31.21 13.06
C ALA A 30 -8.07 -30.84 13.43
N ARG A 31 -7.13 -31.23 12.57
CA ARG A 31 -5.73 -30.85 12.70
C ARG A 31 -5.76 -29.35 12.65
N SER A 32 -5.53 -28.70 13.79
CA SER A 32 -5.29 -27.26 13.82
C SER A 32 -4.27 -27.00 12.73
N ALA A 33 -4.68 -26.27 11.70
CA ALA A 33 -3.75 -25.89 10.64
C ALA A 33 -2.59 -25.14 11.30
N GLU A 34 -1.37 -25.49 10.94
CA GLU A 34 -0.21 -24.77 11.46
C GLU A 34 -0.37 -23.27 11.15
N PRO A 35 -0.01 -22.39 12.09
CA PRO A 35 -0.07 -20.96 11.86
C PRO A 35 0.67 -20.59 10.58
N LEU A 36 0.08 -19.72 9.76
CA LEU A 36 0.73 -19.22 8.55
C LEU A 36 1.99 -18.44 8.88
N ASN A 37 3.04 -18.63 8.11
CA ASN A 37 4.29 -17.86 8.21
C ASN A 37 4.28 -16.76 7.13
N ILE A 38 4.17 -15.50 7.52
CA ILE A 38 4.06 -14.36 6.60
C ILE A 38 5.18 -13.38 6.86
N VAL A 39 5.93 -13.03 5.82
CA VAL A 39 6.98 -12.02 5.87
C VAL A 39 6.56 -10.81 5.05
N MET A 40 6.56 -9.62 5.67
CA MET A 40 6.34 -8.35 4.98
C MET A 40 7.66 -7.60 4.84
N LEU A 41 8.02 -7.25 3.62
CA LEU A 41 9.26 -6.54 3.28
C LEU A 41 8.90 -5.14 2.79
N THR A 42 9.54 -4.12 3.34
CA THR A 42 9.36 -2.74 2.90
C THR A 42 10.66 -2.16 2.36
N HIS A 43 10.55 -1.12 1.55
CA HIS A 43 11.68 -0.28 1.12
C HIS A 43 11.92 0.92 2.06
N GLY A 44 11.16 1.02 3.14
CA GLY A 44 11.23 2.13 4.08
C GLY A 44 11.85 1.75 5.43
N ALA A 45 12.40 2.75 6.11
CA ALA A 45 12.99 2.62 7.43
C ALA A 45 11.92 2.64 8.53
N ALA A 46 12.22 1.99 9.67
CA ALA A 46 11.31 1.94 10.81
C ALA A 46 11.02 3.32 11.46
N THR A 47 11.88 4.31 11.22
CA THR A 47 11.70 5.68 11.71
C THR A 47 10.67 6.49 10.93
N ASN A 48 10.27 6.03 9.74
CA ASN A 48 9.30 6.71 8.89
C ASN A 48 7.87 6.40 9.36
N ALA A 49 7.12 7.44 9.71
CA ALA A 49 5.77 7.35 10.28
C ALA A 49 4.76 6.62 9.37
N PHE A 50 4.88 6.75 8.04
CA PHE A 50 4.06 6.03 7.08
C PHE A 50 4.15 4.52 7.30
N TRP A 51 5.37 3.99 7.44
CA TRP A 51 5.58 2.55 7.63
C TRP A 51 5.12 2.05 8.99
N GLN A 52 5.03 2.91 10.00
CA GLN A 52 4.45 2.54 11.28
C GLN A 52 2.93 2.30 11.18
N ALA A 53 2.22 3.07 10.36
CA ALA A 53 0.79 2.83 10.10
C ALA A 53 0.57 1.54 9.28
N VAL A 54 1.43 1.25 8.29
CA VAL A 54 1.44 -0.04 7.57
C VAL A 54 1.69 -1.19 8.55
N LYS A 55 2.70 -1.05 9.44
CA LYS A 55 3.03 -2.06 10.44
C LYS A 55 1.85 -2.35 11.37
N LYS A 56 1.18 -1.31 11.82
CA LYS A 56 0.00 -1.49 12.68
C LYS A 56 -1.09 -2.32 11.98
N GLY A 57 -1.40 -2.02 10.73
CA GLY A 57 -2.37 -2.80 9.95
C GLY A 57 -1.93 -4.26 9.78
N PHE A 58 -0.65 -4.48 9.50
CA PHE A 58 -0.06 -5.81 9.38
C PHE A 58 -0.17 -6.61 10.69
N ASP A 59 0.24 -6.02 11.81
CA ASP A 59 0.20 -6.68 13.13
C ASP A 59 -1.23 -7.01 13.57
N ASP A 60 -2.18 -6.08 13.35
CA ASP A 60 -3.60 -6.28 13.68
C ASP A 60 -4.21 -7.43 12.85
N ALA A 61 -3.88 -7.50 11.55
CA ALA A 61 -4.34 -8.60 10.69
C ALA A 61 -3.73 -9.94 11.09
N CYS A 62 -2.42 -9.98 11.37
CA CYS A 62 -1.71 -11.18 11.83
C CYS A 62 -2.31 -11.73 13.13
N THR A 63 -2.64 -10.85 14.06
CA THR A 63 -3.32 -11.22 15.31
C THR A 63 -4.68 -11.85 15.03
N ARG A 64 -5.47 -11.27 14.10
CA ARG A 64 -6.81 -11.79 13.76
C ARG A 64 -6.78 -13.18 13.16
N VAL A 65 -5.79 -13.48 12.32
CA VAL A 65 -5.66 -14.78 11.64
C VAL A 65 -4.73 -15.74 12.37
N GLN A 66 -4.19 -15.34 13.52
CA GLN A 66 -3.27 -16.12 14.35
C GLN A 66 -2.04 -16.63 13.57
N ALA A 67 -1.48 -15.77 12.68
CA ALA A 67 -0.30 -16.08 11.89
C ALA A 67 1.00 -15.71 12.60
N HIS A 68 2.08 -16.39 12.25
CA HIS A 68 3.44 -16.00 12.57
C HIS A 68 3.92 -14.98 11.54
N CYS A 69 4.06 -13.74 11.97
CA CYS A 69 4.32 -12.63 11.10
C CYS A 69 5.62 -11.90 11.44
N GLN A 70 6.35 -11.50 10.42
CA GLN A 70 7.53 -10.67 10.56
C GLN A 70 7.52 -9.54 9.53
N MET A 71 7.61 -8.29 9.97
CA MET A 71 7.88 -7.16 9.10
C MET A 71 9.37 -6.81 9.16
N VAL A 72 9.99 -6.62 7.99
CA VAL A 72 11.41 -6.32 7.84
C VAL A 72 11.55 -4.98 7.12
N PHE A 73 12.20 -4.05 7.79
CA PHE A 73 12.49 -2.70 7.29
C PHE A 73 13.86 -2.65 6.63
N THR A 74 14.06 -1.66 5.77
CA THR A 74 15.41 -1.21 5.40
C THR A 74 15.95 -0.27 6.51
N GLN A 75 17.26 -0.11 6.57
CA GLN A 75 17.90 0.85 7.48
C GLN A 75 17.76 2.29 6.95
N THR A 76 17.79 2.41 5.63
CA THR A 76 17.65 3.68 4.90
C THR A 76 16.44 3.60 3.98
N ASP A 77 15.59 4.62 4.00
CA ASP A 77 14.46 4.72 3.08
C ASP A 77 14.93 4.64 1.62
N GLY A 78 14.28 3.80 0.82
CA GLY A 78 14.55 3.64 -0.60
C GLY A 78 15.75 2.76 -0.96
N SER A 79 16.41 2.09 0.00
CA SER A 79 17.54 1.22 -0.31
C SER A 79 17.11 -0.06 -1.03
N ILE A 80 17.27 -0.08 -2.35
CA ILE A 80 16.99 -1.25 -3.20
C ILE A 80 17.91 -2.43 -2.86
N GLU A 81 19.18 -2.16 -2.54
CA GLU A 81 20.14 -3.19 -2.14
C GLU A 81 19.68 -3.92 -0.86
N GLN A 82 19.32 -3.17 0.18
CA GLN A 82 18.85 -3.75 1.43
C GLN A 82 17.52 -4.49 1.25
N GLN A 83 16.59 -3.95 0.46
CA GLN A 83 15.33 -4.61 0.16
C GLN A 83 15.57 -5.93 -0.57
N SER A 84 16.48 -5.96 -1.55
CA SER A 84 16.86 -7.16 -2.30
C SER A 84 17.47 -8.23 -1.39
N ALA A 85 18.37 -7.84 -0.49
CA ALA A 85 18.98 -8.75 0.49
C ALA A 85 17.92 -9.31 1.46
N ASN A 86 17.00 -8.48 1.94
CA ASN A 86 15.88 -8.89 2.79
C ASN A 86 14.96 -9.88 2.07
N PHE A 87 14.69 -9.66 0.77
CA PHE A 87 13.86 -10.55 -0.04
C PHE A 87 14.51 -11.93 -0.19
N GLN A 88 15.80 -11.99 -0.52
CA GLN A 88 16.55 -13.25 -0.61
C GLN A 88 16.55 -14.01 0.71
N ALA A 89 16.78 -13.30 1.83
CA ALA A 89 16.72 -13.90 3.16
C ALA A 89 15.33 -14.43 3.52
N ALA A 90 14.26 -13.74 3.11
CA ALA A 90 12.89 -14.20 3.29
C ALA A 90 12.60 -15.49 2.50
N VAL A 91 12.98 -15.54 1.22
CA VAL A 91 12.80 -16.75 0.37
C VAL A 91 13.52 -17.95 0.96
N ALA A 92 14.73 -17.77 1.52
CA ALA A 92 15.50 -18.86 2.14
C ALA A 92 14.76 -19.52 3.33
N ARG A 93 13.89 -18.78 4.02
CA ARG A 93 13.08 -19.27 5.15
C ARG A 93 11.84 -20.04 4.72
N LYS A 94 11.52 -20.05 3.43
CA LYS A 94 10.34 -20.74 2.85
C LYS A 94 9.03 -20.38 3.56
N PRO A 95 8.66 -19.11 3.68
CA PRO A 95 7.39 -18.72 4.30
C PRO A 95 6.21 -19.11 3.40
N ASP A 96 4.99 -19.10 3.95
CA ASP A 96 3.76 -19.27 3.17
C ASP A 96 3.53 -18.11 2.21
N ALA A 97 3.90 -16.90 2.64
CA ALA A 97 3.77 -15.71 1.81
C ALA A 97 4.88 -14.67 2.08
N ILE A 98 5.23 -13.94 1.02
CA ILE A 98 6.03 -12.72 1.06
C ILE A 98 5.14 -11.58 0.55
N LEU A 99 4.99 -10.56 1.39
CA LEU A 99 4.35 -9.29 1.04
C LEU A 99 5.47 -8.29 0.78
N THR A 100 5.51 -7.66 -0.39
CA THR A 100 6.66 -6.82 -0.78
C THR A 100 6.25 -5.60 -1.57
N THR A 101 7.05 -4.55 -1.52
CA THR A 101 6.96 -3.41 -2.45
C THR A 101 7.84 -3.68 -3.67
N ILE A 102 7.47 -3.17 -4.86
CA ILE A 102 8.23 -3.34 -6.09
C ILE A 102 8.71 -1.96 -6.57
N VAL A 103 9.74 -1.43 -5.91
CA VAL A 103 10.24 -0.07 -6.20
C VAL A 103 11.14 -0.02 -7.43
N ASP A 104 11.73 -1.14 -7.79
CA ASP A 104 12.56 -1.33 -8.98
C ASP A 104 12.23 -2.67 -9.65
N ASP A 105 11.75 -2.60 -10.90
CA ASP A 105 11.33 -3.80 -11.64
C ASP A 105 12.51 -4.72 -11.94
N ASN A 106 13.70 -4.17 -12.24
CA ASN A 106 14.86 -4.95 -12.62
C ASN A 106 15.41 -5.77 -11.45
N ALA A 107 15.43 -5.14 -10.26
CA ALA A 107 15.93 -5.79 -9.06
C ALA A 107 14.94 -6.84 -8.51
N LEU A 108 13.63 -6.51 -8.45
CA LEU A 108 12.66 -7.33 -7.72
C LEU A 108 11.99 -8.42 -8.57
N THR A 109 11.79 -8.20 -9.88
CA THR A 109 11.11 -9.17 -10.76
C THR A 109 11.72 -10.57 -10.73
N PRO A 110 13.06 -10.75 -10.88
CA PRO A 110 13.65 -12.08 -10.85
C PRO A 110 13.43 -12.81 -9.52
N MET A 111 13.51 -12.08 -8.41
CA MET A 111 13.34 -12.63 -7.06
C MET A 111 11.88 -13.02 -6.78
N ILE A 112 10.92 -12.21 -7.23
CA ILE A 112 9.50 -12.52 -7.14
C ILE A 112 9.19 -13.78 -7.94
N ASN A 113 9.71 -13.90 -9.15
CA ASN A 113 9.48 -15.05 -10.01
C ASN A 113 10.11 -16.34 -9.43
N ASP A 114 11.30 -16.24 -8.81
CA ASP A 114 11.92 -17.35 -8.08
C ASP A 114 11.08 -17.79 -6.86
N ALA A 115 10.60 -16.84 -6.05
CA ALA A 115 9.72 -17.13 -4.93
C ALA A 115 8.42 -17.83 -5.39
N ARG A 116 7.83 -17.35 -6.49
CA ARG A 116 6.63 -17.97 -7.10
C ARG A 116 6.90 -19.38 -7.62
N ALA A 117 8.06 -19.63 -8.20
CA ALA A 117 8.47 -20.98 -8.64
C ALA A 117 8.62 -21.96 -7.45
N LYS A 118 8.89 -21.43 -6.26
CA LYS A 118 8.96 -22.18 -4.98
C LYS A 118 7.60 -22.26 -4.28
N HIS A 119 6.50 -21.94 -4.95
CA HIS A 119 5.13 -21.95 -4.42
C HIS A 119 4.87 -20.99 -3.25
N ILE A 120 5.71 -20.01 -3.02
CA ILE A 120 5.48 -18.94 -2.05
C ILE A 120 4.43 -17.98 -2.64
N ILE A 121 3.41 -17.63 -1.86
CA ILE A 121 2.47 -16.57 -2.25
C ILE A 121 3.23 -15.24 -2.23
N VAL A 122 3.17 -14.46 -3.33
CA VAL A 122 3.74 -13.12 -3.38
C VAL A 122 2.65 -12.11 -3.69
N ILE A 123 2.41 -11.20 -2.75
CA ILE A 123 1.51 -10.07 -2.92
C ILE A 123 2.33 -8.80 -2.88
N ALA A 124 2.20 -7.97 -3.92
CA ALA A 124 2.75 -6.63 -3.91
C ALA A 124 1.84 -5.70 -3.08
N TYR A 125 2.44 -4.80 -2.32
CA TYR A 125 1.70 -3.76 -1.63
C TYR A 125 2.43 -2.42 -1.71
N ASN A 126 1.74 -1.32 -1.52
CA ASN A 126 2.23 0.05 -1.59
C ASN A 126 2.79 0.43 -2.97
N VAL A 127 3.82 -0.24 -3.47
CA VAL A 127 4.42 -0.01 -4.80
C VAL A 127 4.29 -1.25 -5.66
N ASP A 128 3.67 -1.09 -6.83
CA ASP A 128 3.58 -2.14 -7.86
C ASP A 128 4.68 -1.99 -8.91
N GLN A 129 4.91 -3.04 -9.69
CA GLN A 129 5.71 -2.98 -10.91
C GLN A 129 5.12 -2.00 -11.94
N SER A 130 5.96 -1.47 -12.83
CA SER A 130 5.56 -0.45 -13.81
C SER A 130 4.43 -0.88 -14.73
N GLY A 131 4.36 -2.16 -15.07
CA GLY A 131 3.31 -2.73 -15.93
C GLY A 131 2.04 -3.16 -15.21
N GLY A 132 1.94 -2.95 -13.89
CA GLY A 132 0.81 -3.41 -13.09
C GLY A 132 0.58 -4.92 -13.22
N ALA A 133 -0.66 -5.36 -13.40
CA ALA A 133 -1.01 -6.78 -13.54
C ALA A 133 -0.41 -7.47 -14.79
N THR A 134 0.00 -6.71 -15.80
CA THR A 134 0.62 -7.23 -17.04
C THR A 134 2.13 -7.18 -17.03
N GLY A 135 2.76 -6.72 -15.95
CA GLY A 135 4.19 -6.64 -15.81
C GLY A 135 4.86 -8.02 -15.69
N ALA A 136 6.18 -8.03 -15.71
CA ALA A 136 6.98 -9.27 -15.74
C ALA A 136 7.06 -10.00 -14.39
N ALA A 137 6.87 -9.30 -13.26
CA ALA A 137 6.84 -9.91 -11.94
C ALA A 137 5.53 -10.67 -11.73
N LYS A 138 5.63 -11.95 -11.41
CA LYS A 138 4.49 -12.87 -11.23
C LYS A 138 3.84 -12.73 -9.86
N ARG A 139 3.65 -11.49 -9.37
CA ARG A 139 2.87 -11.25 -8.17
C ARG A 139 1.42 -11.72 -8.33
N GLN A 140 0.77 -12.13 -7.25
CA GLN A 140 -0.61 -12.63 -7.33
C GLN A 140 -1.64 -11.53 -7.14
N ALA A 141 -1.31 -10.48 -6.40
CA ALA A 141 -2.15 -9.31 -6.23
C ALA A 141 -1.30 -8.08 -5.91
N PHE A 142 -1.90 -6.90 -6.07
CA PHE A 142 -1.38 -5.62 -5.60
C PHE A 142 -2.40 -4.94 -4.69
N ILE A 143 -1.94 -4.49 -3.52
CA ILE A 143 -2.75 -3.71 -2.59
C ILE A 143 -2.05 -2.37 -2.36
N GLY A 144 -2.51 -1.33 -3.01
CA GLY A 144 -1.86 -0.03 -2.96
C GLY A 144 -2.59 1.00 -3.81
N GLN A 145 -1.95 2.16 -3.98
CA GLN A 145 -2.49 3.27 -4.74
C GLN A 145 -2.12 3.15 -6.22
N ASN A 146 -3.07 3.43 -7.10
CA ASN A 146 -2.79 3.64 -8.52
C ASN A 146 -2.14 5.02 -8.72
N PHE A 147 -0.82 5.06 -8.83
CA PHE A 147 -0.04 6.30 -8.75
C PHE A 147 -0.32 7.32 -9.85
N VAL A 148 -0.42 6.89 -11.12
CA VAL A 148 -0.66 7.83 -12.22
C VAL A 148 -2.03 8.52 -12.10
N PRO A 149 -3.15 7.81 -11.87
CA PRO A 149 -4.43 8.46 -11.60
C PRO A 149 -4.41 9.38 -10.37
N ALA A 150 -3.71 8.98 -9.31
CA ALA A 150 -3.60 9.78 -8.09
C ALA A 150 -2.83 11.09 -8.32
N GLY A 151 -1.70 11.03 -9.02
CA GLY A 151 -0.93 12.23 -9.41
C GLY A 151 -1.74 13.17 -10.29
N ARG A 152 -2.49 12.62 -11.25
CA ARG A 152 -3.38 13.43 -12.10
C ARG A 152 -4.48 14.12 -11.29
N SER A 153 -5.12 13.41 -10.37
CA SER A 153 -6.14 13.99 -9.47
C SER A 153 -5.57 15.11 -8.61
N LEU A 154 -4.35 14.92 -8.08
CA LEU A 154 -3.66 15.94 -7.30
C LEU A 154 -3.37 17.20 -8.13
N ALA A 155 -2.91 17.02 -9.38
CA ALA A 155 -2.67 18.13 -10.31
C ALA A 155 -3.97 18.89 -10.63
N HIS A 156 -5.06 18.20 -10.91
CA HIS A 156 -6.36 18.84 -11.15
C HIS A 156 -6.83 19.64 -9.95
N GLN A 157 -6.68 19.09 -8.74
CA GLN A 157 -7.05 19.79 -7.51
C GLN A 157 -6.24 21.07 -7.31
N LEU A 158 -4.94 21.03 -7.52
CA LEU A 158 -4.09 22.19 -7.28
C LEU A 158 -4.23 23.24 -8.39
N THR A 159 -4.36 22.82 -9.64
CA THR A 159 -4.57 23.74 -10.79
C THR A 159 -5.88 24.51 -10.70
N SER A 160 -6.89 24.01 -9.99
CA SER A 160 -8.13 24.74 -9.72
C SER A 160 -7.92 26.01 -8.87
N GLN A 161 -6.79 26.09 -8.17
CA GLN A 161 -6.40 27.21 -7.32
C GLN A 161 -5.37 28.13 -7.97
N PHE A 162 -4.96 27.88 -9.21
CA PHE A 162 -3.99 28.71 -9.91
C PHE A 162 -4.52 30.13 -10.12
N PRO A 163 -3.63 31.14 -10.07
CA PRO A 163 -4.01 32.52 -10.38
C PRO A 163 -4.70 32.62 -11.74
N LYS A 164 -5.74 33.46 -11.83
CA LYS A 164 -6.50 33.65 -13.08
C LYS A 164 -5.66 34.24 -14.20
N ASP A 165 -4.69 35.07 -13.85
CA ASP A 165 -3.84 35.81 -14.79
C ASP A 165 -2.35 35.60 -14.52
N GLY A 166 -1.51 36.00 -15.49
CA GLY A 166 -0.05 35.93 -15.39
C GLY A 166 0.54 34.55 -15.71
N PRO A 167 1.86 34.42 -15.73
CA PRO A 167 2.56 33.17 -15.98
C PRO A 167 2.40 32.21 -14.78
N ILE A 168 2.50 30.93 -15.06
CA ILE A 168 2.49 29.86 -14.07
C ILE A 168 3.85 29.17 -14.10
N ARG A 169 4.51 29.08 -12.93
CA ARG A 169 5.71 28.26 -12.74
C ARG A 169 5.40 27.15 -11.74
N VAL A 170 5.60 25.92 -12.15
CA VAL A 170 5.39 24.72 -11.33
C VAL A 170 6.71 24.01 -11.13
N LEU A 171 7.00 23.62 -9.90
CA LEU A 171 8.08 22.72 -9.54
C LEU A 171 7.51 21.33 -9.22
N ILE A 172 8.10 20.28 -9.79
CA ILE A 172 7.86 18.88 -9.41
C ILE A 172 9.11 18.35 -8.72
N GLY A 173 9.01 18.01 -7.44
CA GLY A 173 10.07 17.37 -6.68
C GLY A 173 9.91 15.85 -6.73
N VAL A 174 10.79 15.19 -7.46
CA VAL A 174 10.83 13.72 -7.51
C VAL A 174 11.71 13.24 -6.38
N SER A 175 11.09 12.73 -5.31
CA SER A 175 11.80 12.40 -4.08
C SER A 175 12.81 11.26 -4.24
N ALA A 176 12.52 10.28 -5.12
CA ALA A 176 13.40 9.14 -5.41
C ALA A 176 13.42 8.86 -6.92
N PRO A 177 14.24 9.60 -7.69
CA PRO A 177 14.34 9.38 -9.12
C PRO A 177 14.70 7.92 -9.47
N GLY A 178 13.99 7.38 -10.47
CA GLY A 178 14.14 5.98 -10.92
C GLY A 178 13.31 4.96 -10.15
N GLN A 179 12.72 5.29 -9.01
CA GLN A 179 11.82 4.38 -8.30
C GLN A 179 10.39 4.49 -8.83
N ASN A 180 9.73 3.34 -8.99
CA ASN A 180 8.39 3.25 -9.61
C ASN A 180 7.37 4.20 -9.00
N TRP A 181 7.32 4.33 -7.67
CA TRP A 181 6.34 5.18 -6.99
C TRP A 181 6.53 6.66 -7.31
N ALA A 182 7.77 7.14 -7.27
CA ALA A 182 8.07 8.54 -7.50
C ALA A 182 7.85 8.92 -8.98
N GLU A 183 8.32 8.07 -9.89
CA GLU A 183 8.18 8.30 -11.33
C GLU A 183 6.72 8.26 -11.79
N GLN A 184 5.93 7.29 -11.32
CA GLN A 184 4.52 7.17 -11.71
C GLN A 184 3.65 8.28 -11.14
N ARG A 185 3.91 8.74 -9.90
CA ARG A 185 3.24 9.92 -9.33
C ARG A 185 3.57 11.17 -10.12
N ALA A 186 4.87 11.41 -10.39
CA ALA A 186 5.32 12.54 -11.21
C ALA A 186 4.72 12.51 -12.63
N LYS A 187 4.65 11.33 -13.25
CA LYS A 187 3.96 11.16 -14.55
C LYS A 187 2.50 11.60 -14.47
N GLY A 188 1.79 11.15 -13.44
CA GLY A 188 0.39 11.55 -13.24
C GLY A 188 0.22 13.05 -13.06
N VAL A 189 1.08 13.69 -12.27
CA VAL A 189 1.09 15.15 -12.09
C VAL A 189 1.35 15.86 -13.42
N MET A 190 2.36 15.41 -14.19
CA MET A 190 2.64 15.96 -15.52
C MET A 190 1.44 15.86 -16.47
N GLU A 191 0.79 14.68 -16.53
CA GLU A 191 -0.39 14.47 -17.36
C GLU A 191 -1.53 15.46 -17.02
N GLY A 192 -1.81 15.66 -15.71
CA GLY A 192 -2.81 16.62 -15.26
C GLY A 192 -2.44 18.08 -15.54
N LEU A 193 -1.17 18.45 -15.42
CA LEU A 193 -0.67 19.77 -15.79
C LEU A 193 -0.78 20.01 -17.32
N ASP A 194 -0.46 19.01 -18.12
CA ASP A 194 -0.60 19.08 -19.59
C ASP A 194 -2.08 19.18 -20.02
N GLU A 195 -2.98 18.51 -19.33
CA GLU A 195 -4.43 18.66 -19.53
C GLU A 195 -4.87 20.09 -19.21
N TRP A 196 -4.44 20.64 -18.08
CA TRP A 196 -4.73 22.03 -17.73
C TRP A 196 -4.16 23.03 -18.73
N LYS A 197 -2.91 22.83 -19.18
CA LYS A 197 -2.25 23.67 -20.19
C LYS A 197 -3.01 23.65 -21.53
N ARG A 198 -3.47 22.48 -21.98
CA ARG A 198 -4.31 22.38 -23.19
C ARG A 198 -5.64 23.12 -23.06
N ALA A 199 -6.23 23.09 -21.87
CA ALA A 199 -7.48 23.82 -21.60
C ALA A 199 -7.26 25.34 -21.45
N ASN A 200 -6.02 25.80 -21.25
CA ASN A 200 -5.65 27.20 -21.06
C ASN A 200 -4.54 27.65 -22.02
N PRO A 201 -4.74 27.60 -23.35
CA PRO A 201 -3.66 27.77 -24.35
C PRO A 201 -3.03 29.17 -24.35
N ALA A 202 -3.70 30.17 -23.81
CA ALA A 202 -3.18 31.51 -23.69
C ALA A 202 -2.21 31.71 -22.51
N ARG A 203 -2.08 30.71 -21.62
CA ARG A 203 -1.24 30.80 -20.42
C ARG A 203 0.18 30.34 -20.70
N THR A 204 1.14 31.14 -20.24
CA THR A 204 2.55 30.72 -20.20
C THR A 204 2.75 29.82 -18.99
N VAL A 205 3.19 28.56 -19.23
CA VAL A 205 3.42 27.56 -18.17
C VAL A 205 4.85 27.04 -18.28
N VAL A 206 5.61 27.21 -17.20
CA VAL A 206 6.94 26.62 -17.02
C VAL A 206 6.82 25.50 -15.99
N ILE A 207 7.30 24.31 -16.31
CA ILE A 207 7.31 23.15 -15.41
C ILE A 207 8.75 22.70 -15.28
N ASP A 208 9.27 22.81 -14.07
CA ASP A 208 10.61 22.37 -13.71
C ASP A 208 10.51 21.08 -12.89
N ARG A 209 11.52 20.22 -13.01
CA ARG A 209 11.62 18.96 -12.27
C ARG A 209 13.00 18.87 -11.62
N ILE A 210 13.01 18.52 -10.32
CA ILE A 210 14.26 18.29 -9.56
C ILE A 210 14.21 16.99 -8.78
N ASP A 211 15.37 16.43 -8.46
CA ASP A 211 15.54 15.46 -7.38
C ASP A 211 15.41 16.21 -6.04
N SER A 212 14.31 16.01 -5.34
CA SER A 212 14.05 16.67 -4.05
C SER A 212 14.58 15.89 -2.85
N GLY A 213 14.90 14.59 -3.02
CA GLY A 213 15.37 13.72 -1.94
C GLY A 213 14.25 13.10 -1.08
N THR A 214 14.63 12.11 -0.27
CA THR A 214 13.75 11.38 0.66
C THR A 214 14.02 11.72 2.12
N ASP A 215 14.60 12.88 2.41
CA ASP A 215 14.86 13.41 3.72
C ASP A 215 14.27 14.82 3.85
N LEU A 216 13.61 15.12 4.98
CA LEU A 216 12.95 16.40 5.21
C LEU A 216 13.90 17.58 5.12
N SER A 217 15.13 17.46 5.67
CA SER A 217 16.12 18.53 5.65
C SER A 217 16.62 18.78 4.22
N VAL A 218 16.99 17.70 3.52
CA VAL A 218 17.46 17.77 2.13
C VAL A 218 16.39 18.36 1.21
N THR A 219 15.13 17.93 1.36
CA THR A 219 14.03 18.51 0.56
C THR A 219 13.82 19.98 0.88
N GLY A 220 13.83 20.34 2.17
CA GLY A 220 13.71 21.73 2.60
C GLY A 220 14.81 22.63 2.02
N GLU A 221 16.05 22.16 1.98
CA GLU A 221 17.19 22.88 1.41
C GLU A 221 17.08 23.00 -0.12
N ARG A 222 16.90 21.89 -0.84
CA ARG A 222 16.87 21.87 -2.31
C ARG A 222 15.72 22.70 -2.87
N VAL A 223 14.51 22.47 -2.36
CA VAL A 223 13.31 23.19 -2.79
C VAL A 223 13.37 24.63 -2.30
N GLY A 224 13.86 24.89 -1.08
CA GLY A 224 14.05 26.23 -0.55
C GLY A 224 15.02 27.09 -1.38
N ALA A 225 16.12 26.48 -1.88
CA ALA A 225 17.05 27.12 -2.80
C ALA A 225 16.37 27.42 -4.16
N TYR A 226 15.61 26.45 -4.71
CA TYR A 226 14.84 26.68 -5.94
C TYR A 226 13.85 27.83 -5.80
N LEU A 227 13.04 27.86 -4.73
CA LEU A 227 12.06 28.92 -4.48
C LEU A 227 12.73 30.30 -4.30
N THR A 228 13.95 30.35 -3.78
CA THR A 228 14.73 31.58 -3.66
C THR A 228 15.20 32.09 -5.03
N ALA A 229 15.62 31.18 -5.91
CA ALA A 229 16.03 31.50 -7.29
C ALA A 229 14.83 31.83 -8.20
N HIS A 230 13.65 31.30 -7.89
CA HIS A 230 12.42 31.45 -8.67
C HIS A 230 11.27 31.95 -7.79
N PRO A 231 11.27 33.24 -7.38
CA PRO A 231 10.25 33.81 -6.48
C PRO A 231 8.85 33.90 -7.15
N ASP A 232 8.79 33.67 -8.46
CA ASP A 232 7.58 33.57 -9.28
C ASP A 232 6.94 32.16 -9.26
N THR A 233 7.48 31.21 -8.48
CA THR A 233 6.93 29.86 -8.37
C THR A 233 5.49 29.90 -7.84
N THR A 234 4.57 29.35 -8.61
CA THR A 234 3.15 29.26 -8.30
C THR A 234 2.83 28.04 -7.45
N ALA A 235 3.41 26.87 -7.78
CA ALA A 235 3.09 25.62 -7.13
C ALA A 235 4.30 24.68 -7.04
N TYR A 236 4.29 23.85 -6.00
CA TYR A 236 5.21 22.73 -5.81
C TYR A 236 4.45 21.45 -5.54
N PHE A 237 4.74 20.43 -6.31
CA PHE A 237 4.25 19.06 -6.11
C PHE A 237 5.39 18.18 -5.59
N ASP A 238 5.18 17.54 -4.46
CA ASP A 238 6.08 16.53 -3.91
C ASP A 238 5.53 15.13 -4.18
N MET A 239 6.39 14.18 -4.52
CA MET A 239 5.95 12.81 -4.76
C MET A 239 5.84 11.99 -3.46
N GLY A 240 6.15 12.58 -2.31
CA GLY A 240 5.96 12.03 -0.97
C GLY A 240 5.38 13.07 -0.01
N PHE A 241 5.79 13.04 1.26
CA PHE A 241 5.37 13.96 2.33
C PHE A 241 6.45 15.00 2.70
N PHE A 242 7.56 15.05 1.97
CA PHE A 242 8.74 15.83 2.34
C PHE A 242 8.52 17.34 2.19
N HIS A 243 7.53 17.78 1.41
CA HIS A 243 7.08 19.17 1.31
C HIS A 243 6.59 19.74 2.65
N ALA A 244 6.37 18.92 3.68
CA ALA A 244 6.15 19.42 5.04
C ALA A 244 7.31 20.32 5.53
N ALA A 245 8.56 20.00 5.16
CA ALA A 245 9.73 20.83 5.47
C ALA A 245 9.72 22.13 4.66
N VAL A 246 9.28 22.07 3.39
CA VAL A 246 9.13 23.28 2.55
C VAL A 246 8.07 24.20 3.14
N ALA A 247 6.92 23.65 3.54
CA ALA A 247 5.84 24.41 4.19
C ALA A 247 6.33 25.10 5.48
N ARG A 248 7.12 24.38 6.29
CA ARG A 248 7.75 24.95 7.50
C ARG A 248 8.71 26.10 7.14
N THR A 249 9.58 25.90 6.15
CA THR A 249 10.52 26.94 5.69
C THR A 249 9.79 28.20 5.21
N LEU A 250 8.69 28.05 4.45
CA LEU A 250 7.87 29.19 4.03
C LEU A 250 7.26 29.92 5.23
N LYS A 251 6.74 29.18 6.20
CA LYS A 251 6.18 29.73 7.45
C LYS A 251 7.24 30.49 8.25
N ASP A 252 8.41 29.91 8.44
CA ASP A 252 9.51 30.52 9.22
C ASP A 252 10.07 31.79 8.54
N ARG A 253 9.98 31.88 7.22
CA ARG A 253 10.32 33.07 6.42
C ARG A 253 9.16 34.06 6.31
N ASN A 254 8.05 33.85 7.00
CA ASN A 254 6.86 34.72 6.96
C ASN A 254 6.26 34.87 5.55
N VAL A 255 6.43 33.88 4.67
CA VAL A 255 5.73 33.85 3.38
C VAL A 255 4.25 33.56 3.66
N PRO A 256 3.30 34.35 3.13
CA PRO A 256 1.88 34.12 3.38
C PRO A 256 1.42 32.73 2.92
N PRO A 257 0.53 32.06 3.68
CA PRO A 257 -0.08 30.80 3.24
C PRO A 257 -0.73 30.95 1.87
N GLY A 258 -0.55 29.96 0.99
CA GLY A 258 -1.09 29.96 -0.37
C GLY A 258 -0.35 30.85 -1.38
N LYS A 259 0.72 31.57 -0.98
CA LYS A 259 1.58 32.29 -1.92
C LYS A 259 2.30 31.33 -2.88
N VAL A 260 2.75 30.18 -2.36
CA VAL A 260 3.17 29.01 -3.12
C VAL A 260 2.20 27.90 -2.75
N LEU A 261 1.54 27.31 -3.72
CA LEU A 261 0.62 26.20 -3.51
C LEU A 261 1.43 24.91 -3.34
N LEU A 262 1.25 24.21 -2.24
CA LEU A 262 1.94 22.95 -1.95
C LEU A 262 0.94 21.78 -1.95
N ALA A 263 1.32 20.68 -2.58
CA ALA A 263 0.55 19.44 -2.56
C ALA A 263 1.48 18.23 -2.67
N GLY A 264 1.04 17.10 -2.12
CA GLY A 264 1.84 15.88 -2.12
C GLY A 264 1.04 14.64 -1.76
N PHE A 265 1.77 13.69 -1.20
CA PHE A 265 1.24 12.39 -0.82
C PHE A 265 1.57 12.10 0.64
N ASP A 266 0.74 11.29 1.26
CA ASP A 266 0.92 10.74 2.61
C ASP A 266 0.52 11.70 3.75
N ILE A 267 -0.45 11.24 4.50
CA ILE A 267 -1.06 12.00 5.60
C ILE A 267 -0.30 11.73 6.90
N VAL A 268 0.91 12.27 6.99
CA VAL A 268 1.71 12.22 8.22
C VAL A 268 1.43 13.44 9.12
N PRO A 269 1.68 13.36 10.43
CA PRO A 269 1.37 14.45 11.36
C PRO A 269 1.94 15.81 10.96
N GLN A 270 3.17 15.85 10.43
CA GLN A 270 3.83 17.09 10.01
C GLN A 270 3.10 17.76 8.83
N VAL A 271 2.63 16.97 7.86
CA VAL A 271 1.82 17.45 6.72
C VAL A 271 0.51 18.03 7.22
N LEU A 272 -0.21 17.28 8.07
CA LEU A 272 -1.51 17.72 8.60
C LEU A 272 -1.41 19.03 9.41
N GLN A 273 -0.32 19.22 10.17
CA GLN A 273 -0.07 20.47 10.88
C GLN A 273 0.12 21.66 9.92
N MET A 274 0.87 21.47 8.84
CA MET A 274 1.09 22.52 7.84
C MET A 274 -0.14 22.73 6.96
N MET A 275 -0.94 21.70 6.71
CA MET A 275 -2.23 21.82 6.05
C MET A 275 -3.21 22.64 6.88
N LYS A 276 -3.31 22.39 8.19
CA LYS A 276 -4.13 23.18 9.13
C LYS A 276 -3.65 24.65 9.20
N ALA A 277 -2.35 24.88 9.05
CA ALA A 277 -1.78 26.23 9.00
C ALA A 277 -1.94 26.93 7.63
N GLY A 278 -2.56 26.27 6.63
CA GLY A 278 -2.86 26.81 5.31
C GLY A 278 -1.69 26.78 4.32
N TYR A 279 -0.57 26.16 4.66
CA TYR A 279 0.61 26.09 3.78
C TYR A 279 0.56 24.93 2.80
N ILE A 280 -0.25 23.88 3.06
CA ILE A 280 -0.45 22.72 2.17
C ILE A 280 -1.92 22.69 1.76
N GLN A 281 -2.20 22.64 0.47
CA GLN A 281 -3.53 22.82 -0.09
C GLN A 281 -4.25 21.50 -0.38
N ALA A 282 -3.53 20.42 -0.64
CA ALA A 282 -4.12 19.11 -0.90
C ALA A 282 -3.12 17.99 -0.64
N GLU A 283 -3.61 16.85 -0.16
CA GLU A 283 -2.84 15.64 0.04
C GLU A 283 -3.58 14.43 -0.49
N VAL A 284 -2.85 13.48 -1.05
CA VAL A 284 -3.40 12.19 -1.42
C VAL A 284 -3.24 11.21 -0.27
N ASP A 285 -4.38 10.68 0.22
CA ASP A 285 -4.41 9.58 1.20
C ASP A 285 -4.33 8.23 0.49
N GLN A 286 -3.33 7.45 0.79
CA GLN A 286 -3.18 6.09 0.25
C GLN A 286 -3.54 4.99 1.25
N GLN A 287 -4.04 5.31 2.43
CA GLN A 287 -4.52 4.38 3.47
C GLN A 287 -3.47 3.33 3.90
N PRO A 288 -2.36 3.73 4.53
CA PRO A 288 -1.26 2.83 4.87
C PRO A 288 -1.67 1.66 5.76
N TYR A 289 -2.57 1.86 6.72
CA TYR A 289 -3.11 0.78 7.54
C TYR A 289 -3.76 -0.33 6.69
N ALA A 290 -4.57 0.03 5.68
CA ALA A 290 -5.19 -0.93 4.79
C ALA A 290 -4.15 -1.69 3.95
N GLN A 291 -3.06 -1.03 3.54
CA GLN A 291 -1.96 -1.65 2.82
C GLN A 291 -1.18 -2.67 3.67
N GLY A 292 -1.18 -2.53 4.99
CA GLY A 292 -0.66 -3.55 5.91
C GLY A 292 -1.66 -4.68 6.15
N PHE A 293 -2.92 -4.33 6.37
CA PHE A 293 -3.97 -5.26 6.80
C PHE A 293 -4.45 -6.20 5.70
N MET A 294 -4.81 -5.65 4.55
CA MET A 294 -5.47 -6.41 3.48
C MET A 294 -4.61 -7.51 2.86
N PRO A 295 -3.28 -7.35 2.63
CA PRO A 295 -2.46 -8.44 2.09
C PRO A 295 -2.46 -9.69 2.96
N VAL A 296 -2.40 -9.53 4.29
CA VAL A 296 -2.46 -10.66 5.24
C VAL A 296 -3.80 -11.39 5.14
N MET A 297 -4.89 -10.63 5.07
CA MET A 297 -6.23 -11.22 4.91
C MET A 297 -6.36 -12.00 3.61
N GLN A 298 -5.79 -11.50 2.51
CA GLN A 298 -5.80 -12.22 1.24
C GLN A 298 -4.96 -13.49 1.28
N VAL A 299 -3.80 -13.48 1.94
CA VAL A 299 -3.03 -14.72 2.17
C VAL A 299 -3.84 -15.73 2.97
N TYR A 300 -4.49 -15.29 4.04
CA TYR A 300 -5.36 -16.15 4.85
C TYR A 300 -6.50 -16.76 4.02
N LEU A 301 -7.21 -15.97 3.23
CA LEU A 301 -8.29 -16.43 2.38
C LEU A 301 -7.79 -17.42 1.30
N ALA A 302 -6.62 -17.16 0.73
CA ALA A 302 -6.02 -18.04 -0.27
C ALA A 302 -5.62 -19.40 0.32
N LYS A 303 -4.99 -19.41 1.49
CA LYS A 303 -4.49 -20.64 2.13
C LYS A 303 -5.60 -21.45 2.79
N SER A 304 -6.59 -20.79 3.40
CA SER A 304 -7.67 -21.47 4.14
C SER A 304 -8.83 -21.91 3.26
N PHE A 305 -9.13 -21.15 2.20
CA PHE A 305 -10.34 -21.35 1.38
C PHE A 305 -10.06 -21.49 -0.12
N GLY A 306 -8.79 -21.38 -0.55
CA GLY A 306 -8.42 -21.47 -1.97
C GLY A 306 -8.88 -20.26 -2.80
N LEU A 307 -9.22 -19.13 -2.18
CA LEU A 307 -9.66 -17.93 -2.88
C LEU A 307 -8.45 -17.20 -3.50
N ALA A 308 -8.59 -16.84 -4.77
CA ALA A 308 -7.51 -16.15 -5.48
C ALA A 308 -7.33 -14.72 -4.93
N PRO A 309 -6.08 -14.30 -4.62
CA PRO A 309 -5.80 -12.90 -4.32
C PRO A 309 -6.19 -11.98 -5.49
N THR A 310 -6.62 -10.75 -5.17
CA THR A 310 -7.07 -9.76 -6.14
C THR A 310 -6.49 -8.38 -5.85
N ASP A 311 -6.33 -7.56 -6.88
CA ASP A 311 -5.85 -6.19 -6.74
C ASP A 311 -6.85 -5.32 -5.97
N ILE A 312 -6.36 -4.49 -5.04
CA ILE A 312 -7.16 -3.52 -4.28
C ILE A 312 -6.49 -2.15 -4.39
N ASN A 313 -7.20 -1.18 -4.97
CA ASN A 313 -6.76 0.21 -4.92
C ASN A 313 -7.14 0.81 -3.55
N THR A 314 -6.14 1.13 -2.72
CA THR A 314 -6.35 1.67 -1.38
C THR A 314 -6.56 3.17 -1.35
N GLY A 315 -6.46 3.85 -2.48
CA GLY A 315 -6.89 5.23 -2.46
C GLY A 315 -6.37 6.16 -3.53
N ASN A 316 -7.31 6.98 -3.96
CA ASN A 316 -7.11 8.23 -4.67
C ASN A 316 -7.85 9.35 -3.93
N SER A 317 -8.12 9.18 -2.64
CA SER A 317 -8.83 10.18 -1.84
C SER A 317 -7.92 11.37 -1.60
N LEU A 318 -8.44 12.56 -1.94
CA LEU A 318 -7.80 13.83 -1.60
C LEU A 318 -8.27 14.28 -0.22
N VAL A 319 -7.35 14.71 0.60
CA VAL A 319 -7.61 15.38 1.87
C VAL A 319 -7.30 16.85 1.70
N MET A 320 -8.28 17.67 2.04
CA MET A 320 -8.21 19.13 1.95
C MET A 320 -8.04 19.75 3.35
N PRO A 321 -7.60 21.00 3.47
CA PRO A 321 -7.38 21.66 4.76
C PRO A 321 -8.59 21.59 5.71
N ALA A 322 -9.81 21.65 5.19
CA ALA A 322 -11.05 21.54 5.99
C ALA A 322 -11.23 20.17 6.65
N GLN A 323 -10.55 19.13 6.16
CA GLN A 323 -10.64 17.77 6.69
C GLN A 323 -9.48 17.43 7.64
N ALA A 324 -8.48 18.31 7.76
CA ALA A 324 -7.25 18.01 8.51
C ALA A 324 -7.53 17.58 9.96
N ASP A 325 -8.45 18.26 10.67
CA ASP A 325 -8.76 17.95 12.08
C ASP A 325 -9.33 16.55 12.26
N SER A 326 -10.22 16.10 11.37
CA SER A 326 -10.80 14.75 11.44
C SER A 326 -9.76 13.65 11.16
N VAL A 327 -8.78 13.95 10.32
CA VAL A 327 -7.74 12.98 9.94
C VAL A 327 -6.60 12.94 10.98
N ILE A 328 -6.29 14.05 11.66
CA ILE A 328 -5.28 14.11 12.72
C ILE A 328 -5.53 13.04 13.80
N ALA A 329 -6.77 12.93 14.27
CA ALA A 329 -7.12 11.95 15.29
C ALA A 329 -6.89 10.49 14.82
N LEU A 330 -7.13 10.19 13.55
CA LEU A 330 -6.88 8.86 12.96
C LEU A 330 -5.38 8.61 12.76
N SER A 331 -4.64 9.63 12.33
CA SER A 331 -3.18 9.56 12.18
C SER A 331 -2.49 9.30 13.53
N GLN A 332 -2.92 9.95 14.60
CA GLN A 332 -2.41 9.70 15.96
C GLN A 332 -2.67 8.28 16.47
N GLN A 333 -3.70 7.62 15.96
CA GLN A 333 -4.01 6.21 16.24
C GLN A 333 -3.24 5.24 15.34
N GLY A 334 -2.43 5.72 14.41
CA GLY A 334 -1.72 4.90 13.44
C GLY A 334 -2.63 4.26 12.38
N LEU A 335 -3.77 4.90 12.09
CA LEU A 335 -4.73 4.43 11.08
C LEU A 335 -4.61 5.17 9.75
N ARG A 336 -3.78 6.22 9.74
CA ARG A 336 -3.47 7.02 8.55
C ARG A 336 -1.98 7.33 8.50
#